data_49694b694f6d8c014d4211c852ad6f71
#
_entry.id   49694b694f6d8c014d4211c852ad6f71
#
_cell.length_a   1.000
_cell.length_b   1.000
_cell.length_c   1.000
_cell.angle_alpha   90.00
_cell.angle_beta   90.00
_cell.angle_gamma   90.00
#
_symmetry.space_group_name_H-M   'P 1'
#
loop_
_entity.id
_entity.type
_entity.pdbx_description
1 polymer ?
#
loop_
_entity_poly.entity_id
_entity_poly.type
_entity_poly.pdbx_seq_one_letter_code
_entity_poly.pdbx_strand_id
1 'polypeptide(L)'
;MKRMTLIALALLAFAGCRQKDVREFAIDVPALTQESEAAVTGRIRGALAACTGVDMASLQFDAASHRVTLKYDSMQTAKKNIEMAIAKAGYTANGVTPESIGEKAKDK
;
A
#
# COMPACT_ATOMS: atom_id res chain seq x y z
N MET A 1 29.17 33.41 3.72
CA MET A 1 28.73 32.32 4.58
C MET A 1 27.31 32.48 5.06
N LYS A 2 26.93 33.66 5.56
CA LYS A 2 25.55 33.90 6.01
C LYS A 2 24.52 33.74 4.90
N ARG A 3 24.89 34.06 3.65
CA ARG A 3 24.02 33.93 2.50
C ARG A 3 23.71 32.47 2.16
N MET A 4 24.66 31.58 2.34
CA MET A 4 24.46 30.15 2.10
C MET A 4 23.48 29.55 3.09
N THR A 5 23.53 30.00 4.33
CA THR A 5 22.61 29.53 5.36
C THR A 5 21.17 29.92 5.04
N LEU A 6 20.96 31.12 4.53
CA LEU A 6 19.65 31.59 4.13
C LEU A 6 19.08 30.79 2.97
N ILE A 7 19.93 30.43 2.00
CA ILE A 7 19.53 29.64 0.85
C ILE A 7 19.11 28.22 1.31
N ALA A 8 19.87 27.66 2.22
CA ALA A 8 19.55 26.34 2.78
C ALA A 8 18.20 26.33 3.49
N LEU A 9 17.92 27.38 4.25
CA LEU A 9 16.63 27.53 4.92
C LEU A 9 15.46 27.66 3.94
N ALA A 10 15.67 28.38 2.84
CA ALA A 10 14.66 28.52 1.82
C ALA A 10 14.35 27.18 1.15
N LEU A 11 15.37 26.37 0.91
CA LEU A 11 15.19 25.04 0.33
C LEU A 11 14.42 24.12 1.27
N LEU A 12 14.69 24.19 2.56
CA LEU A 12 13.95 23.39 3.55
C LEU A 12 12.49 23.80 3.61
N ALA A 13 12.20 25.11 3.53
CA ALA A 13 10.83 25.57 3.48
C ALA A 13 10.09 25.07 2.24
N PHE A 14 10.79 24.99 1.11
CA PHE A 14 10.19 24.46 -0.12
C PHE A 14 9.90 22.96 0.01
N ALA A 15 10.81 22.20 0.60
CA ALA A 15 10.57 20.78 0.85
C ALA A 15 9.36 20.56 1.75
N GLY A 16 9.13 21.44 2.73
CA GLY A 16 7.99 21.38 3.62
C GLY A 16 6.65 21.67 2.94
N CYS A 17 6.65 22.25 1.75
CA CYS A 17 5.43 22.54 1.01
C CYS A 17 4.90 21.35 0.22
N ARG A 18 5.66 20.29 0.06
CA ARG A 18 5.20 19.07 -0.59
C ARG A 18 4.18 18.38 0.29
N GLN A 19 2.97 18.29 -0.21
CA GLN A 19 1.91 17.64 0.54
C GLN A 19 1.96 16.14 0.29
N LYS A 20 2.27 15.42 1.34
CA LYS A 20 2.11 13.98 1.41
C LYS A 20 1.33 13.67 2.66
N ASP A 21 0.39 12.77 2.54
CA ASP A 21 -0.37 12.30 3.68
C ASP A 21 -0.12 10.81 3.83
N VAL A 22 1.03 10.47 4.42
CA VAL A 22 1.44 9.08 4.60
C VAL A 22 0.69 8.48 5.77
N ARG A 23 -0.01 7.40 5.52
CA ARG A 23 -0.78 6.67 6.53
C ARG A 23 -0.36 5.22 6.57
N GLU A 24 -0.47 4.63 7.75
CA GLU A 24 -0.23 3.21 7.93
C GLU A 24 -1.53 2.44 7.76
N PHE A 25 -1.45 1.31 7.09
CA PHE A 25 -2.63 0.48 6.80
C PHE A 25 -2.31 -0.98 7.09
N ALA A 26 -3.13 -1.61 7.90
CA ALA A 26 -3.05 -3.05 8.17
C ALA A 26 -4.18 -3.75 7.44
N ILE A 27 -3.83 -4.78 6.69
CA ILE A 27 -4.77 -5.50 5.84
C ILE A 27 -4.86 -6.95 6.30
N ASP A 28 -6.06 -7.42 6.55
CA ASP A 28 -6.30 -8.79 6.93
C ASP A 28 -6.38 -9.66 5.68
N VAL A 29 -5.42 -10.58 5.51
CA VAL A 29 -5.35 -11.48 4.36
C VAL A 29 -5.33 -12.92 4.89
N PRO A 30 -6.50 -13.56 5.00
CA PRO A 30 -6.57 -14.93 5.56
C PRO A 30 -5.73 -15.95 4.81
N ALA A 31 -5.49 -15.74 3.51
CA ALA A 31 -4.68 -16.65 2.71
C ALA A 31 -3.19 -16.63 3.09
N LEU A 32 -2.74 -15.59 3.81
CA LEU A 32 -1.37 -15.47 4.24
C LEU A 32 -1.13 -16.38 5.45
N THR A 33 -0.54 -17.55 5.20
CA THR A 33 -0.20 -18.52 6.24
C THR A 33 1.28 -18.83 6.15
N GLN A 34 1.81 -19.53 7.14
CA GLN A 34 3.22 -19.92 7.13
C GLN A 34 3.56 -20.81 5.93
N GLU A 35 2.63 -21.67 5.54
CA GLU A 35 2.83 -22.58 4.41
C GLU A 35 2.81 -21.84 3.06
N SER A 36 1.96 -20.82 2.95
CA SER A 36 1.77 -20.07 1.70
C SER A 36 2.54 -18.76 1.67
N GLU A 37 3.28 -18.43 2.70
CA GLU A 37 3.90 -17.10 2.87
C GLU A 37 4.69 -16.66 1.64
N ALA A 38 5.57 -17.51 1.13
CA ALA A 38 6.42 -17.15 0.01
C ALA A 38 5.61 -16.83 -1.25
N ALA A 39 4.60 -17.63 -1.55
CA ALA A 39 3.76 -17.44 -2.73
C ALA A 39 2.88 -16.20 -2.58
N VAL A 40 2.24 -16.05 -1.43
CA VAL A 40 1.33 -14.93 -1.17
C VAL A 40 2.09 -13.60 -1.16
N THR A 41 3.23 -13.54 -0.46
CA THR A 41 4.02 -12.31 -0.41
C THR A 41 4.50 -11.90 -1.79
N GLY A 42 4.96 -12.82 -2.61
CA GLY A 42 5.41 -12.54 -3.96
C GLY A 42 4.31 -11.93 -4.82
N ARG A 43 3.12 -12.51 -4.78
CA ARG A 43 1.99 -12.02 -5.56
C ARG A 43 1.48 -10.67 -5.07
N ILE A 44 1.39 -10.48 -3.76
CA ILE A 44 0.95 -9.22 -3.19
C ILE A 44 1.96 -8.11 -3.52
N ARG A 45 3.26 -8.38 -3.42
CA ARG A 45 4.27 -7.40 -3.81
C ARG A 45 4.11 -6.98 -5.26
N GLY A 46 3.90 -7.95 -6.15
CA GLY A 46 3.69 -7.64 -7.56
C GLY A 46 2.44 -6.81 -7.80
N ALA A 47 1.36 -7.13 -7.11
CA ALA A 47 0.10 -6.39 -7.24
C ALA A 47 0.24 -4.95 -6.72
N LEU A 48 0.87 -4.78 -5.56
CA LEU A 48 1.02 -3.47 -4.93
C LEU A 48 2.06 -2.60 -5.62
N ALA A 49 3.04 -3.21 -6.29
CA ALA A 49 4.03 -2.45 -7.06
C ALA A 49 3.37 -1.66 -8.19
N ALA A 50 2.22 -2.11 -8.68
CA ALA A 50 1.45 -1.40 -9.69
C ALA A 50 0.59 -0.28 -9.10
N CYS A 51 0.45 -0.22 -7.78
CA CYS A 51 -0.34 0.82 -7.11
C CYS A 51 0.51 2.04 -6.83
N THR A 52 0.19 3.15 -7.47
CA THR A 52 0.87 4.42 -7.18
C THR A 52 0.55 4.85 -5.75
N GLY A 53 1.55 5.31 -5.03
CA GLY A 53 1.36 5.82 -3.67
C GLY A 53 1.61 4.82 -2.56
N VAL A 54 1.85 3.56 -2.88
CA VAL A 54 2.21 2.55 -1.88
C VAL A 54 3.73 2.57 -1.69
N ASP A 55 4.17 2.69 -0.44
CA ASP A 55 5.58 2.61 -0.09
C ASP A 55 5.99 1.15 0.04
N MET A 56 6.59 0.62 -1.02
CA MET A 56 6.97 -0.79 -1.08
C MET A 56 8.05 -1.14 -0.04
N ALA A 57 8.87 -0.18 0.37
CA ALA A 57 9.88 -0.41 1.38
C ALA A 57 9.27 -0.62 2.77
N SER A 58 8.05 -0.12 3.00
CA SER A 58 7.37 -0.26 4.29
C SER A 58 6.57 -1.56 4.39
N LEU A 59 6.48 -2.33 3.31
CA LEU A 59 5.63 -3.50 3.24
C LEU A 59 6.15 -4.61 4.16
N GLN A 60 5.29 -5.07 5.06
CA GLN A 60 5.59 -6.13 6.01
C GLN A 60 4.49 -7.18 6.01
N PHE A 61 4.88 -8.43 6.13
CA PHE A 61 3.97 -9.56 6.13
C PHE A 61 4.10 -10.32 7.46
N ASP A 62 2.98 -10.59 8.09
CA ASP A 62 2.92 -11.38 9.32
C ASP A 62 1.98 -12.57 9.09
N ALA A 63 2.58 -13.73 8.77
CA ALA A 63 1.80 -14.92 8.51
C ALA A 63 1.09 -15.45 9.76
N ALA A 64 1.64 -15.20 10.94
CA ALA A 64 1.03 -15.65 12.19
C ALA A 64 -0.30 -14.97 12.45
N SER A 65 -0.42 -13.68 12.12
CA SER A 65 -1.66 -12.92 12.30
C SER A 65 -2.45 -12.76 11.00
N HIS A 66 -1.97 -13.32 9.88
CA HIS A 66 -2.60 -13.19 8.56
C HIS A 66 -2.74 -11.73 8.15
N ARG A 67 -1.73 -10.92 8.41
CA ARG A 67 -1.81 -9.48 8.23
C ARG A 67 -0.68 -8.94 7.39
N VAL A 68 -1.04 -7.97 6.53
CA VAL A 68 -0.08 -7.22 5.72
C VAL A 68 -0.14 -5.77 6.19
N THR A 69 1.01 -5.19 6.49
CA THR A 69 1.11 -3.80 6.93
C THR A 69 1.95 -3.01 5.94
N LEU A 70 1.52 -1.81 5.63
CA LEU A 70 2.23 -0.94 4.71
C LEU A 70 1.92 0.51 5.02
N LYS A 71 2.72 1.41 4.42
CA LYS A 71 2.45 2.84 4.41
C LYS A 71 2.07 3.26 3.01
N TYR A 72 1.15 4.20 2.90
CA TYR A 72 0.71 4.69 1.61
C TYR A 72 0.42 6.19 1.71
N ASP A 73 0.51 6.86 0.57
CA ASP A 73 0.20 8.28 0.46
C ASP A 73 -1.28 8.43 0.10
N SER A 74 -2.08 8.92 1.05
CA SER A 74 -3.52 9.04 0.86
C SER A 74 -3.89 10.09 -0.19
N MET A 75 -2.94 10.93 -0.58
CA MET A 75 -3.14 11.88 -1.68
C MET A 75 -3.05 11.22 -3.05
N GLN A 76 -2.43 10.04 -3.13
CA GLN A 76 -2.24 9.32 -4.40
C GLN A 76 -3.12 8.10 -4.54
N THR A 77 -3.49 7.46 -3.43
CA THR A 77 -4.29 6.26 -3.46
C THR A 77 -5.17 6.17 -2.22
N ALA A 78 -6.07 5.21 -2.21
CA ALA A 78 -6.99 4.98 -1.10
C ALA A 78 -6.89 3.53 -0.63
N LYS A 79 -7.31 3.28 0.61
CA LYS A 79 -7.34 1.93 1.19
C LYS A 79 -8.08 0.95 0.28
N LYS A 80 -9.20 1.37 -0.27
CA LYS A 80 -10.01 0.54 -1.16
C LYS A 80 -9.24 0.08 -2.39
N ASN A 81 -8.44 0.97 -2.97
CA ASN A 81 -7.63 0.63 -4.14
C ASN A 81 -6.59 -0.43 -3.80
N ILE A 82 -6.01 -0.34 -2.59
CA ILE A 82 -5.02 -1.32 -2.12
C ILE A 82 -5.68 -2.68 -1.91
N GLU A 83 -6.83 -2.69 -1.25
CA GLU A 83 -7.61 -3.92 -1.03
C GLU A 83 -8.00 -4.57 -2.36
N MET A 84 -8.46 -3.78 -3.30
CA MET A 84 -8.83 -4.28 -4.63
C MET A 84 -7.64 -4.85 -5.38
N ALA A 85 -6.47 -4.24 -5.26
CA ALA A 85 -5.26 -4.75 -5.89
C ALA A 85 -4.91 -6.15 -5.37
N ILE A 86 -5.01 -6.34 -4.07
CA ILE A 86 -4.75 -7.64 -3.45
C ILE A 86 -5.81 -8.65 -3.88
N ALA A 87 -7.07 -8.23 -3.93
CA ALA A 87 -8.15 -9.10 -4.37
C ALA A 87 -7.99 -9.52 -5.84
N LYS A 88 -7.52 -8.62 -6.69
CA LYS A 88 -7.23 -8.95 -8.09
C LYS A 88 -6.09 -9.97 -8.21
N ALA A 89 -5.18 -9.99 -7.24
CA ALA A 89 -4.11 -10.99 -7.19
C ALA A 89 -4.63 -12.37 -6.77
N GLY A 90 -5.87 -12.46 -6.32
CA GLY A 90 -6.51 -13.71 -5.96
C GLY A 90 -6.70 -13.95 -4.46
N TYR A 91 -6.54 -12.91 -3.64
CA TYR A 91 -6.62 -13.06 -2.19
C TYR A 91 -7.64 -12.10 -1.58
N THR A 92 -8.38 -12.58 -0.58
CA THR A 92 -9.29 -11.74 0.18
C THR A 92 -8.47 -10.73 1.01
N ALA A 93 -8.86 -9.46 0.97
CA ALA A 93 -8.20 -8.39 1.69
C ALA A 93 -9.26 -7.59 2.44
N ASN A 94 -9.25 -7.64 3.78
CA ASN A 94 -10.22 -6.95 4.64
C ASN A 94 -11.69 -7.19 4.21
N GLY A 95 -11.98 -8.45 3.83
CA GLY A 95 -13.32 -8.81 3.39
C GLY A 95 -13.63 -8.54 1.92
N VAL A 96 -12.72 -7.87 1.20
CA VAL A 96 -12.87 -7.70 -0.25
C VAL A 96 -12.39 -8.96 -0.93
N THR A 97 -13.29 -9.68 -1.57
CA THR A 97 -12.96 -10.95 -2.21
C THR A 97 -12.67 -10.76 -3.69
N PRO A 98 -11.88 -11.66 -4.31
CA PRO A 98 -11.67 -11.62 -5.76
C PRO A 98 -12.99 -11.69 -6.54
N GLU A 99 -13.94 -12.44 -6.02
CA GLU A 99 -15.25 -12.62 -6.66
C GLU A 99 -16.08 -11.36 -6.64
N SER A 100 -16.00 -10.57 -5.55
CA SER A 100 -16.77 -9.32 -5.45
C SER A 100 -16.30 -8.29 -6.49
N ILE A 101 -15.03 -8.31 -6.85
CA ILE A 101 -14.51 -7.43 -7.90
C ILE A 101 -15.05 -7.84 -9.26
N GLY A 102 -15.09 -9.15 -9.53
CA GLY A 102 -15.65 -9.68 -10.76
C GLY A 102 -17.11 -9.33 -10.93
N GLU A 103 -17.89 -9.41 -9.86
CA GLU A 103 -19.31 -9.03 -9.88
C GLU A 103 -19.50 -7.55 -10.21
N LYS A 104 -18.70 -6.68 -9.60
CA LYS A 104 -18.80 -5.25 -9.90
C LYS A 104 -18.44 -4.93 -11.35
N ALA A 105 -17.50 -5.65 -11.91
CA ALA A 105 -17.15 -5.48 -13.32
C ALA A 105 -18.29 -5.90 -14.25
N LYS A 106 -19.04 -6.92 -13.86
CA LYS A 106 -20.18 -7.39 -14.64
C LYS A 106 -21.39 -6.46 -14.58
N ASP A 107 -21.55 -5.74 -13.48
CA ASP A 107 -22.69 -4.85 -13.27
C ASP A 107 -22.60 -3.56 -14.05
N LYS A 108 -21.51 -3.34 -14.73
CA LYS A 108 -21.36 -2.22 -15.62
C LYS A 108 -21.74 -2.62 -17.04
#